data_6ac7565f643a9ca0085f219e79049d3d
#
_entry.id   6ac7565f643a9ca0085f219e79049d3d
#
_cell.length_a   1.000
_cell.length_b   1.000
_cell.length_c   1.000
_cell.angle_alpha   90.00
_cell.angle_beta   90.00
_cell.angle_gamma   90.00
#
_symmetry.space_group_name_H-M   'P 1'
#
loop_
_entity.id
_entity.type
_entity.pdbx_description
1 polymer ?
#
loop_
_entity_poly.entity_id
_entity_poly.type
_entity_poly.pdbx_seq_one_letter_code
_entity_poly.pdbx_strand_id
1 'polypeptide(L)'
;MCTMDQDIDHILVSEEALKAKVTELGAQISRDYAGKQLLLVSILKGGVVFMADLMRAVTIPCAIDFMVVSSYGGSNTMSTGLVKIIKDLDADLSGKDVLIVEDILDTGITLSNLMPMLKMRNPNSVRLCTILSKPSRRKAEIEPDYLGFEVPDEFVVGYGLDYDEKYRNLRSEERR
;
A
#
# COMPACT_ATOMS: atom_id res chain seq x y z
N MET A 1 -17.69 20.41 -14.97
CA MET A 1 -17.95 19.00 -14.68
C MET A 1 -16.76 18.22 -15.17
N CYS A 2 -16.11 17.48 -14.28
CA CYS A 2 -14.98 16.64 -14.67
C CYS A 2 -15.53 15.45 -15.48
N THR A 3 -14.92 15.13 -16.61
CA THR A 3 -15.37 14.01 -17.47
C THR A 3 -15.24 12.65 -16.81
N MET A 4 -14.53 12.56 -15.69
CA MET A 4 -14.35 11.33 -14.90
C MET A 4 -15.54 11.03 -13.98
N ASP A 5 -16.30 12.05 -13.56
CA ASP A 5 -17.45 11.89 -12.63
C ASP A 5 -18.59 11.03 -13.20
N GLN A 6 -18.66 10.89 -14.55
CA GLN A 6 -19.71 10.10 -15.20
C GLN A 6 -19.50 8.58 -15.08
N ASP A 7 -18.28 8.14 -14.78
CA ASP A 7 -17.91 6.73 -14.66
C ASP A 7 -17.91 6.25 -13.21
N ILE A 8 -18.15 7.17 -12.26
CA ILE A 8 -18.08 6.90 -10.82
C ILE A 8 -19.50 6.75 -10.27
N ASP A 9 -19.75 5.67 -9.55
CA ASP A 9 -21.05 5.38 -8.92
C ASP A 9 -21.19 6.19 -7.62
N HIS A 10 -20.24 6.08 -6.72
CA HIS A 10 -20.23 6.85 -5.48
C HIS A 10 -18.84 6.90 -4.82
N ILE A 11 -18.66 7.82 -3.89
CA ILE A 11 -17.45 7.94 -3.08
C ILE A 11 -17.53 6.96 -1.92
N LEU A 12 -16.55 6.05 -1.81
CA LEU A 12 -16.41 5.12 -0.68
C LEU A 12 -15.73 5.79 0.51
N VAL A 13 -14.62 6.49 0.25
CA VAL A 13 -13.86 7.22 1.28
C VAL A 13 -13.52 8.59 0.72
N SER A 14 -13.97 9.65 1.39
CA SER A 14 -13.76 11.02 0.95
C SER A 14 -12.31 11.48 1.12
N GLU A 15 -11.91 12.53 0.40
CA GLU A 15 -10.59 13.18 0.52
C GLU A 15 -10.32 13.60 1.98
N GLU A 16 -11.33 14.15 2.67
CA GLU A 16 -11.19 14.58 4.06
C GLU A 16 -10.96 13.41 5.01
N ALA A 17 -11.68 12.31 4.81
CA ALA A 17 -11.53 11.09 5.60
C ALA A 17 -10.13 10.47 5.39
N LEU A 18 -9.65 10.39 4.13
CA LEU A 18 -8.31 9.94 3.80
C LEU A 18 -7.25 10.80 4.50
N LYS A 19 -7.36 12.12 4.40
CA LYS A 19 -6.42 13.06 5.00
C LYS A 19 -6.38 12.95 6.53
N ALA A 20 -7.53 12.82 7.17
CA ALA A 20 -7.61 12.61 8.62
C ALA A 20 -6.94 11.28 9.03
N LYS A 21 -7.22 10.20 8.30
CA LYS A 21 -6.65 8.88 8.58
C LYS A 21 -5.15 8.85 8.35
N VAL A 22 -4.65 9.45 7.29
CA VAL A 22 -3.20 9.57 7.02
C VAL A 22 -2.50 10.31 8.17
N THR A 23 -3.11 11.39 8.67
CA THR A 23 -2.57 12.14 9.83
C THR A 23 -2.52 11.25 11.07
N GLU A 24 -3.58 10.49 11.35
CA GLU A 24 -3.65 9.53 12.46
C GLU A 24 -2.55 8.46 12.37
N LEU A 25 -2.44 7.81 11.18
CA LEU A 25 -1.43 6.78 10.91
C LEU A 25 -0.01 7.34 11.03
N GLY A 26 0.25 8.53 10.48
CA GLY A 26 1.54 9.19 10.56
C GLY A 26 1.95 9.47 12.02
N ALA A 27 1.02 9.92 12.86
CA ALA A 27 1.25 10.13 14.28
C ALA A 27 1.52 8.81 15.04
N GLN A 28 0.78 7.74 14.73
CA GLN A 28 0.99 6.43 15.33
C GLN A 28 2.36 5.86 14.95
N ILE A 29 2.70 5.87 13.65
CA ILE A 29 3.99 5.39 13.14
C ILE A 29 5.14 6.19 13.75
N SER A 30 5.00 7.50 13.87
CA SER A 30 6.02 8.37 14.48
C SER A 30 6.32 7.99 15.94
N ARG A 31 5.30 7.62 16.71
CA ARG A 31 5.48 7.13 18.08
C ARG A 31 6.16 5.77 18.14
N ASP A 32 5.68 4.81 17.32
CA ASP A 32 6.12 3.41 17.35
C ASP A 32 7.56 3.24 16.84
N TYR A 33 8.00 4.15 15.97
CA TYR A 33 9.33 4.14 15.37
C TYR A 33 10.26 5.23 15.92
N ALA A 34 9.89 5.90 17.02
CA ALA A 34 10.76 6.89 17.64
C ALA A 34 12.13 6.27 18.00
N GLY A 35 13.22 6.92 17.54
CA GLY A 35 14.59 6.45 17.76
C GLY A 35 15.03 5.27 16.88
N LYS A 36 14.22 4.84 15.92
CA LYS A 36 14.52 3.75 14.98
C LYS A 36 14.94 4.29 13.61
N GLN A 37 15.57 3.44 12.81
CA GLN A 37 15.92 3.74 11.42
C GLN A 37 14.77 3.31 10.49
N LEU A 38 13.74 4.14 10.40
CA LEU A 38 12.55 3.86 9.61
C LEU A 38 12.82 3.99 8.11
N LEU A 39 12.52 2.93 7.36
CA LEU A 39 12.47 2.90 5.91
C LEU A 39 11.03 2.59 5.46
N LEU A 40 10.39 3.55 4.81
CA LEU A 40 9.10 3.33 4.14
C LEU A 40 9.35 2.75 2.76
N VAL A 41 8.68 1.66 2.43
CA VAL A 41 8.79 0.98 1.13
C VAL A 41 7.42 0.87 0.50
N SER A 42 7.24 1.37 -0.73
CA SER A 42 5.98 1.20 -1.45
C SER A 42 6.16 0.45 -2.75
N ILE A 43 5.12 -0.31 -3.13
CA ILE A 43 5.08 -1.03 -4.39
C ILE A 43 4.36 -0.15 -5.42
N LEU A 44 5.08 0.16 -6.51
CA LEU A 44 4.54 0.98 -7.59
C LEU A 44 3.55 0.16 -8.45
N LYS A 45 2.50 0.78 -9.05
CA LYS A 45 2.26 2.25 -9.07
C LYS A 45 1.27 2.70 -8.01
N GLY A 46 0.33 1.83 -7.59
CA GLY A 46 -0.84 2.18 -6.79
C GLY A 46 -0.53 2.92 -5.49
N GLY A 47 0.44 2.43 -4.72
CA GLY A 47 0.80 2.98 -3.41
C GLY A 47 1.47 4.36 -3.43
N VAL A 48 1.78 4.93 -4.61
CA VAL A 48 2.58 6.17 -4.69
C VAL A 48 1.92 7.38 -4.01
N VAL A 49 0.60 7.51 -4.15
CA VAL A 49 -0.14 8.66 -3.58
C VAL A 49 -0.17 8.55 -2.06
N PHE A 50 -0.57 7.39 -1.55
CA PHE A 50 -0.59 7.14 -0.10
C PHE A 50 0.81 7.28 0.51
N MET A 51 1.86 6.75 -0.14
CA MET A 51 3.25 6.92 0.30
C MET A 51 3.64 8.40 0.42
N ALA A 52 3.30 9.21 -0.59
CA ALA A 52 3.62 10.63 -0.60
C ALA A 52 2.96 11.40 0.55
N ASP A 53 1.71 11.07 0.86
CA ASP A 53 0.98 11.72 1.94
C ASP A 53 1.44 11.20 3.31
N LEU A 54 1.64 9.88 3.45
CA LEU A 54 2.06 9.27 4.71
C LEU A 54 3.45 9.74 5.14
N MET A 55 4.43 9.78 4.22
CA MET A 55 5.78 10.24 4.57
C MET A 55 5.80 11.69 5.06
N ARG A 56 4.86 12.53 4.60
CA ARG A 56 4.72 13.92 5.05
C ARG A 56 3.99 14.04 6.38
N ALA A 57 3.16 13.03 6.74
CA ALA A 57 2.47 12.95 8.03
C ALA A 57 3.36 12.34 9.13
N VAL A 58 4.38 11.57 8.78
CA VAL A 58 5.38 11.05 9.72
C VAL A 58 6.29 12.20 10.15
N THR A 59 6.44 12.40 11.47
CA THR A 59 7.17 13.53 12.07
C THR A 59 8.58 13.18 12.55
N ILE A 60 9.00 11.93 12.40
CA ILE A 60 10.38 11.48 12.65
C ILE A 60 11.16 11.36 11.34
N PRO A 61 12.49 11.41 11.34
CA PRO A 61 13.28 11.13 10.15
C PRO A 61 12.97 9.74 9.60
N CYS A 62 12.68 9.65 8.31
CA CYS A 62 12.48 8.39 7.61
C CYS A 62 13.09 8.45 6.22
N ALA A 63 13.57 7.31 5.74
CA ALA A 63 13.95 7.11 4.33
C ALA A 63 12.77 6.53 3.56
N ILE A 64 12.79 6.68 2.24
CA ILE A 64 11.78 6.06 1.34
C ILE A 64 12.48 5.27 0.25
N ASP A 65 11.83 4.20 -0.22
CA ASP A 65 12.25 3.45 -1.40
C ASP A 65 11.04 2.81 -2.08
N PHE A 66 11.21 2.38 -3.32
CA PHE A 66 10.14 1.84 -4.14
C PHE A 66 10.54 0.52 -4.79
N MET A 67 9.59 -0.39 -4.87
CA MET A 67 9.71 -1.64 -5.62
C MET A 67 8.72 -1.68 -6.78
N VAL A 68 9.04 -2.48 -7.78
CA VAL A 68 8.09 -2.91 -8.81
C VAL A 68 8.07 -4.42 -8.81
N VAL A 69 6.91 -4.99 -8.56
CA VAL A 69 6.71 -6.44 -8.59
C VAL A 69 5.60 -6.80 -9.55
N SER A 70 5.68 -7.99 -10.13
CA SER A 70 4.59 -8.59 -10.89
C SER A 70 4.25 -9.97 -10.33
N SER A 71 2.97 -10.31 -10.31
CA SER A 71 2.53 -11.68 -10.05
C SER A 71 2.86 -12.56 -11.27
N TYR A 72 3.49 -13.71 -11.04
CA TYR A 72 3.71 -14.69 -12.08
C TYR A 72 2.40 -15.45 -12.36
N GLY A 73 1.84 -15.24 -13.56
CA GLY A 73 0.62 -15.91 -14.00
C GLY A 73 -0.25 -14.94 -14.80
N GLY A 74 -0.03 -14.90 -16.13
CA GLY A 74 -0.95 -14.23 -17.03
C GLY A 74 -2.33 -14.90 -16.98
N SER A 75 -3.31 -14.27 -17.57
CA SER A 75 -4.77 -14.46 -17.51
C SER A 75 -5.32 -15.90 -17.67
N ASN A 76 -4.52 -16.95 -17.73
CA ASN A 76 -4.96 -18.34 -17.98
C ASN A 76 -4.27 -19.44 -17.16
N THR A 77 -3.45 -19.11 -16.15
CA THR A 77 -2.87 -20.14 -15.26
C THR A 77 -3.06 -19.74 -13.81
N MET A 78 -3.41 -20.72 -12.96
CA MET A 78 -3.48 -20.53 -11.50
C MET A 78 -2.21 -19.81 -11.05
N SER A 79 -2.34 -18.64 -10.42
CA SER A 79 -1.20 -17.89 -9.91
C SER A 79 -0.46 -18.77 -8.90
N THR A 80 0.76 -19.16 -9.21
CA THR A 80 1.62 -19.98 -8.35
C THR A 80 2.08 -19.21 -7.11
N GLY A 81 1.62 -17.97 -6.93
CA GLY A 81 2.04 -17.09 -5.83
C GLY A 81 3.46 -16.54 -5.98
N LEU A 82 4.20 -16.94 -7.01
CA LEU A 82 5.56 -16.46 -7.25
C LEU A 82 5.53 -14.97 -7.60
N VAL A 83 6.27 -14.17 -6.83
CA VAL A 83 6.46 -12.74 -7.07
C VAL A 83 7.75 -12.55 -7.85
N LYS A 84 7.66 -11.92 -9.03
CA LYS A 84 8.82 -11.46 -9.80
C LYS A 84 9.12 -10.02 -9.46
N ILE A 85 10.32 -9.76 -8.94
CA ILE A 85 10.82 -8.40 -8.72
C ILE A 85 11.32 -7.86 -10.06
N ILE A 86 10.73 -6.76 -10.53
CA ILE A 86 11.11 -6.05 -11.76
C ILE A 86 12.10 -4.93 -11.41
N LYS A 87 11.79 -4.12 -10.39
CA LYS A 87 12.72 -3.17 -9.76
C LYS A 87 12.83 -3.52 -8.29
N ASP A 88 14.05 -3.78 -7.85
CA ASP A 88 14.35 -4.03 -6.45
C ASP A 88 14.63 -2.73 -5.68
N LEU A 89 14.70 -2.82 -4.37
CA LEU A 89 15.09 -1.73 -3.50
C LEU A 89 16.54 -1.33 -3.77
N ASP A 90 16.80 -0.03 -3.75
CA ASP A 90 18.16 0.51 -3.80
C ASP A 90 18.80 0.50 -2.40
N ALA A 91 17.98 0.54 -1.35
CA ALA A 91 18.41 0.56 0.04
C ALA A 91 18.83 -0.84 0.55
N ASP A 92 19.96 -0.90 1.27
CA ASP A 92 20.26 -2.03 2.15
C ASP A 92 19.29 -2.02 3.33
N LEU A 93 18.67 -3.17 3.64
CA LEU A 93 17.70 -3.31 4.72
C LEU A 93 18.34 -3.62 6.08
N SER A 94 19.62 -4.00 6.09
CA SER A 94 20.32 -4.41 7.31
C SER A 94 20.26 -3.32 8.38
N GLY A 95 19.74 -3.68 9.56
CA GLY A 95 19.61 -2.76 10.69
C GLY A 95 18.49 -1.70 10.58
N LYS A 96 17.67 -1.75 9.53
CA LYS A 96 16.54 -0.84 9.37
C LYS A 96 15.22 -1.46 9.81
N ASP A 97 14.32 -0.62 10.24
CA ASP A 97 12.92 -0.97 10.49
C ASP A 97 12.11 -0.64 9.23
N VAL A 98 11.68 -1.68 8.51
CA VAL A 98 10.98 -1.56 7.23
C VAL A 98 9.48 -1.52 7.45
N LEU A 99 8.81 -0.52 6.90
CA LEU A 99 7.36 -0.41 6.83
C LEU A 99 6.92 -0.40 5.37
N ILE A 100 6.25 -1.47 4.94
CA ILE A 100 5.63 -1.54 3.62
C ILE A 100 4.38 -0.66 3.63
N VAL A 101 4.25 0.20 2.63
CA VAL A 101 3.15 1.16 2.47
C VAL A 101 2.40 0.83 1.19
N GLU A 102 1.16 0.33 1.34
CA GLU A 102 0.32 -0.16 0.26
C GLU A 102 -1.00 0.61 0.16
N ASP A 103 -1.49 0.75 -1.06
CA ASP A 103 -2.81 1.31 -1.35
C ASP A 103 -3.92 0.38 -0.88
N ILE A 104 -3.87 -0.89 -1.23
CA ILE A 104 -4.92 -1.85 -0.88
C ILE A 104 -4.35 -3.24 -0.55
N LEU A 105 -4.82 -3.80 0.56
CA LEU A 105 -4.61 -5.20 0.90
C LEU A 105 -5.85 -6.00 0.45
N ASP A 106 -5.79 -6.56 -0.75
CA ASP A 106 -6.85 -7.37 -1.35
C ASP A 106 -6.70 -8.85 -0.96
N THR A 107 -6.24 -9.72 -1.85
CA THR A 107 -6.04 -11.16 -1.57
C THR A 107 -4.89 -11.44 -0.60
N GLY A 108 -3.93 -10.54 -0.51
CA GLY A 108 -2.74 -10.68 0.31
C GLY A 108 -1.65 -11.60 -0.28
N ILE A 109 -1.90 -12.26 -1.42
CA ILE A 109 -0.96 -13.25 -2.01
C ILE A 109 0.39 -12.62 -2.33
N THR A 110 0.41 -11.46 -2.95
CA THR A 110 1.67 -10.78 -3.32
C THR A 110 2.50 -10.44 -2.09
N LEU A 111 1.87 -9.81 -1.10
CA LEU A 111 2.56 -9.38 0.12
C LEU A 111 2.99 -10.55 1.01
N SER A 112 2.20 -11.61 1.10
CA SER A 112 2.56 -12.81 1.87
C SER A 112 3.80 -13.52 1.31
N ASN A 113 4.09 -13.37 0.03
CA ASN A 113 5.32 -13.88 -0.60
C ASN A 113 6.47 -12.87 -0.53
N LEU A 114 6.19 -11.58 -0.66
CA LEU A 114 7.20 -10.54 -0.66
C LEU A 114 7.80 -10.30 0.74
N MET A 115 6.97 -10.24 1.78
CA MET A 115 7.44 -9.94 3.15
C MET A 115 8.51 -10.92 3.66
N PRO A 116 8.38 -12.26 3.47
CA PRO A 116 9.47 -13.19 3.82
C PRO A 116 10.78 -12.90 3.08
N MET A 117 10.70 -12.55 1.78
CA MET A 117 11.89 -12.20 0.99
C MET A 117 12.62 -10.97 1.55
N LEU A 118 11.86 -9.96 1.98
CA LEU A 118 12.44 -8.77 2.63
C LEU A 118 13.02 -9.10 4.01
N LYS A 119 12.37 -9.96 4.80
CA LYS A 119 12.86 -10.43 6.10
C LYS A 119 14.21 -11.16 6.00
N MET A 120 14.47 -11.89 4.91
CA MET A 120 15.75 -12.56 4.68
C MET A 120 16.92 -11.60 4.43
N ARG A 121 16.66 -10.29 4.23
CA ARG A 121 17.69 -9.25 4.04
C ARG A 121 18.15 -8.60 5.37
N ASN A 122 17.89 -9.26 6.50
CA ASN A 122 18.29 -8.86 7.85
C ASN A 122 17.83 -7.47 8.32
N PRO A 123 16.59 -7.01 8.02
CA PRO A 123 16.04 -5.83 8.68
C PRO A 123 15.78 -6.12 10.17
N ASN A 124 15.69 -5.07 10.99
CA ASN A 124 15.25 -5.19 12.37
C ASN A 124 13.78 -5.63 12.46
N SER A 125 12.95 -5.09 11.57
CA SER A 125 11.54 -5.46 11.45
C SER A 125 11.03 -5.26 10.03
N VAL A 126 9.96 -6.00 9.67
CA VAL A 126 9.16 -5.75 8.46
C VAL A 126 7.69 -5.76 8.88
N ARG A 127 7.03 -4.62 8.74
CA ARG A 127 5.60 -4.42 9.03
C ARG A 127 4.86 -3.89 7.81
N LEU A 128 3.53 -3.91 7.87
CA LEU A 128 2.64 -3.51 6.79
C LEU A 128 1.69 -2.39 7.24
N CYS A 129 1.66 -1.32 6.46
CA CYS A 129 0.67 -0.26 6.53
C CYS A 129 -0.13 -0.24 5.22
N THR A 130 -1.45 -0.29 5.30
CA THR A 130 -2.32 -0.16 4.13
C THR A 130 -3.43 0.85 4.36
N ILE A 131 -3.75 1.63 3.33
CA ILE A 131 -4.85 2.60 3.46
C ILE A 131 -6.20 1.90 3.31
N LEU A 132 -6.33 0.91 2.42
CA LEU A 132 -7.53 0.10 2.27
C LEU A 132 -7.26 -1.39 2.54
N SER A 133 -8.27 -2.09 3.05
CA SER A 133 -8.28 -3.55 3.20
C SER A 133 -9.61 -4.14 2.77
N LYS A 134 -9.57 -5.27 2.06
CA LYS A 134 -10.74 -6.10 1.71
C LYS A 134 -10.68 -7.44 2.42
N PRO A 135 -11.12 -7.56 3.69
CA PRO A 135 -11.01 -8.81 4.43
C PRO A 135 -11.73 -9.99 3.76
N SER A 136 -12.86 -9.72 3.09
CA SER A 136 -13.66 -10.74 2.39
C SER A 136 -12.93 -11.40 1.21
N ARG A 137 -11.92 -10.74 0.65
CA ARG A 137 -11.11 -11.28 -0.46
C ARG A 137 -9.82 -11.95 -0.01
N ARG A 138 -9.51 -11.94 1.28
CA ARG A 138 -8.26 -12.46 1.82
C ARG A 138 -8.09 -13.95 1.51
N LYS A 139 -6.98 -14.32 0.89
CA LYS A 139 -6.59 -15.70 0.55
C LYS A 139 -5.30 -16.14 1.26
N ALA A 140 -4.53 -15.20 1.77
CA ALA A 140 -3.29 -15.46 2.51
C ALA A 140 -3.46 -15.00 3.97
N GLU A 141 -2.77 -15.68 4.90
CA GLU A 141 -2.72 -15.28 6.30
C GLU A 141 -1.79 -14.06 6.48
N ILE A 142 -2.32 -12.90 6.19
CA ILE A 142 -1.63 -11.62 6.34
C ILE A 142 -2.61 -10.55 6.80
N GLU A 143 -2.21 -9.81 7.81
CA GLU A 143 -2.96 -8.67 8.33
C GLU A 143 -2.04 -7.45 8.40
N PRO A 144 -2.57 -6.24 8.20
CA PRO A 144 -1.78 -5.03 8.33
C PRO A 144 -1.53 -4.69 9.79
N ASP A 145 -0.32 -4.21 10.09
CA ASP A 145 0.03 -3.65 11.41
C ASP A 145 -0.62 -2.26 11.60
N TYR A 146 -0.82 -1.54 10.49
CA TYR A 146 -1.47 -0.23 10.44
C TYR A 146 -2.52 -0.24 9.33
N LEU A 147 -3.76 0.01 9.71
CA LEU A 147 -4.91 -0.05 8.80
C LEU A 147 -5.63 1.30 8.73
N GLY A 148 -5.88 1.75 7.50
CA GLY A 148 -6.74 2.89 7.24
C GLY A 148 -8.21 2.52 7.36
N PHE A 149 -8.77 1.89 6.32
CA PHE A 149 -10.19 1.56 6.22
C PHE A 149 -10.39 0.12 5.73
N GLU A 150 -11.40 -0.54 6.29
CA GLU A 150 -11.96 -1.74 5.66
C GLU A 150 -13.04 -1.31 4.66
N VAL A 151 -12.99 -1.90 3.47
CA VAL A 151 -13.96 -1.63 2.40
C VAL A 151 -14.59 -2.92 1.91
N PRO A 152 -15.84 -2.85 1.38
CA PRO A 152 -16.52 -4.02 0.83
C PRO A 152 -15.81 -4.54 -0.43
N ASP A 153 -16.25 -5.70 -0.93
CA ASP A 153 -15.75 -6.26 -2.20
C ASP A 153 -16.34 -5.51 -3.40
N GLU A 154 -15.97 -4.26 -3.54
CA GLU A 154 -16.32 -3.39 -4.66
C GLU A 154 -15.09 -3.01 -5.45
N PHE A 155 -15.25 -2.66 -6.72
CA PHE A 155 -14.13 -2.20 -7.52
C PHE A 155 -13.84 -0.74 -7.19
N VAL A 156 -12.67 -0.47 -6.63
CA VAL A 156 -12.26 0.85 -6.13
C VAL A 156 -11.23 1.48 -7.04
N VAL A 157 -11.37 2.76 -7.32
CA VAL A 157 -10.43 3.60 -8.06
C VAL A 157 -10.16 4.90 -7.29
N GLY A 158 -9.12 5.61 -7.68
CA GLY A 158 -8.74 6.88 -7.04
C GLY A 158 -7.64 6.71 -6.00
N TYR A 159 -7.12 7.81 -5.54
CA TYR A 159 -6.02 7.89 -4.56
C TYR A 159 -4.84 6.94 -4.86
N GLY A 160 -4.51 6.79 -6.14
CA GLY A 160 -3.46 5.89 -6.63
C GLY A 160 -3.97 4.62 -7.31
N LEU A 161 -5.16 4.13 -6.95
CA LEU A 161 -5.80 2.97 -7.59
C LEU A 161 -6.33 3.32 -8.98
N ASP A 162 -6.26 2.36 -9.91
CA ASP A 162 -6.64 2.58 -11.29
C ASP A 162 -7.66 1.58 -11.84
N TYR A 163 -8.21 1.97 -12.98
CA TYR A 163 -8.82 1.10 -13.95
C TYR A 163 -8.25 1.44 -15.34
N ASP A 164 -7.58 0.49 -15.97
CA ASP A 164 -6.95 0.66 -17.29
C ASP A 164 -6.02 1.91 -17.34
N GLU A 165 -5.17 2.05 -16.33
CA GLU A 165 -4.22 3.17 -16.12
C GLU A 165 -4.88 4.55 -15.93
N LYS A 166 -6.19 4.62 -15.69
CA LYS A 166 -6.96 5.85 -15.46
C LYS A 166 -7.42 5.95 -14.01
N TYR A 167 -7.85 7.13 -13.59
CA TYR A 167 -8.46 7.45 -12.29
C TYR A 167 -7.51 7.52 -11.10
N ARG A 168 -6.23 7.20 -11.20
CA ARG A 168 -5.27 7.31 -10.08
C ARG A 168 -5.20 8.71 -9.45
N ASN A 169 -5.56 9.73 -10.22
CA ASN A 169 -5.51 11.14 -9.86
C ASN A 169 -6.78 11.66 -9.18
N LEU A 170 -7.81 10.84 -8.98
CA LEU A 170 -8.93 11.19 -8.12
C LEU A 170 -8.44 11.32 -6.68
N ARG A 171 -9.07 12.25 -5.92
CA ARG A 171 -8.59 12.59 -4.57
C ARG A 171 -9.20 11.73 -3.48
N SER A 172 -10.29 11.06 -3.79
CA SER A 172 -11.05 10.13 -2.96
C SER A 172 -10.88 8.71 -3.47
N GLU A 173 -11.30 7.75 -2.64
CA GLU A 173 -11.49 6.37 -3.06
C GLU A 173 -12.93 6.20 -3.52
N GLU A 174 -13.12 5.72 -4.73
CA GLU A 174 -14.41 5.75 -5.41
C GLU A 174 -14.76 4.40 -6.01
N ARG A 175 -16.05 4.02 -5.95
CA ARG A 175 -16.58 2.87 -6.67
C ARG A 175 -16.79 3.21 -8.13
N ARG A 176 -16.35 2.30 -8.97
CA ARG A 176 -16.65 2.32 -10.38
C ARG A 176 -17.65 1.23 -10.76
#